data_b2551b1f3d9a9036c43cd46dd0efc7f8
#
_entry.id   b2551b1f3d9a9036c43cd46dd0efc7f8
#
_cell.length_a   1.000
_cell.length_b   1.000
_cell.length_c   1.000
_cell.angle_alpha   90.00
_cell.angle_beta   90.00
_cell.angle_gamma   90.00
#
_symmetry.space_group_name_H-M   'P 1'
#
loop_
_entity.id
_entity.type
_entity.pdbx_description
1 polymer ?
#
loop_
_entity_poly.entity_id
_entity_poly.type
_entity_poly.pdbx_seq_one_letter_code
_entity_poly.pdbx_strand_id
1 'polypeptide(L)'
;AAGAAVSSVEHDFRGAGFGWRQALVPVAVVATVVSAVPAMGALESGRWDVPRGDFASGLPLASPEPDGTYRVLWIADPAFLPVVGRSLPGGVAWATTLDGAGLLGDRHVPADAGEADLVEAAVAQAVDGETARLGRVLAGLGIRYVVLLERLAPAPFSAPEDAVEVPAVYADAFADQLDLRRIEGVNSAAQVYDNTVWASVRAAVVTGFDDGVDDVFDLELRPITGSAGVLPGRGASIDGLVPSEAEVLVTQTSADGWRLEVEGEAAPRRESLGWASVYLPAAGGEASFSYAAPWWRQFALVAQLVVLGLAMVVWLRRLVWRGARR
;
A
#
# COMPACT_ATOMS: atom_id res chain seq x y z
N ALA A 1 -25.38 10.41 13.39
CA ALA A 1 -25.23 11.69 14.09
C ALA A 1 -25.73 12.88 13.24
N ALA A 2 -25.30 13.04 11.98
CA ALA A 2 -25.69 14.18 11.11
C ALA A 2 -27.22 14.25 10.88
N GLY A 3 -27.90 13.11 10.66
CA GLY A 3 -29.34 13.07 10.43
C GLY A 3 -30.17 13.49 11.65
N ALA A 4 -29.72 13.19 12.88
CA ALA A 4 -30.38 13.63 14.11
C ALA A 4 -30.23 15.13 14.35
N ALA A 5 -29.07 15.71 14.01
CA ALA A 5 -28.85 17.16 14.08
C ALA A 5 -29.75 17.91 13.10
N VAL A 6 -29.92 17.43 11.88
CA VAL A 6 -30.81 18.04 10.88
C VAL A 6 -32.26 18.00 11.31
N SER A 7 -32.74 16.88 11.90
CA SER A 7 -34.12 16.76 12.36
C SER A 7 -34.42 17.63 13.60
N SER A 8 -33.48 17.81 14.51
CA SER A 8 -33.65 18.69 15.65
C SER A 8 -33.74 20.17 15.24
N VAL A 9 -32.90 20.58 14.28
CA VAL A 9 -32.94 21.91 13.67
C VAL A 9 -34.28 22.15 12.98
N GLU A 10 -34.82 21.16 12.25
CA GLU A 10 -36.11 21.29 11.55
C GLU A 10 -37.30 21.42 12.55
N HIS A 11 -37.22 20.77 13.71
CA HIS A 11 -38.25 20.85 14.74
C HIS A 11 -38.30 22.22 15.41
N ASP A 12 -37.14 22.78 15.73
CA ASP A 12 -37.00 24.11 16.35
C ASP A 12 -37.43 25.27 15.43
N PHE A 13 -37.40 25.07 14.10
CA PHE A 13 -37.79 26.10 13.12
C PHE A 13 -39.31 26.26 12.92
N ARG A 14 -40.14 25.31 13.37
CA ARG A 14 -41.59 25.35 13.11
C ARG A 14 -42.38 26.32 14.02
N GLY A 15 -41.77 26.84 15.06
CA GLY A 15 -42.47 27.65 16.05
C GLY A 15 -41.84 29.01 16.39
N ALA A 16 -40.68 29.34 15.84
CA ALA A 16 -39.94 30.52 16.27
C ALA A 16 -40.02 31.67 15.24
N GLY A 17 -40.35 32.89 15.70
CA GLY A 17 -40.19 34.11 14.91
C GLY A 17 -38.72 34.31 14.49
N PHE A 18 -38.52 35.14 13.46
CA PHE A 18 -37.19 35.40 12.90
C PHE A 18 -36.20 35.85 13.99
N GLY A 19 -35.18 35.05 14.25
CA GLY A 19 -34.20 35.26 15.32
C GLY A 19 -32.80 34.79 14.94
N TRP A 20 -31.83 35.10 15.82
CA TRP A 20 -30.41 34.78 15.62
C TRP A 20 -30.14 33.28 15.32
N ARG A 21 -31.01 32.37 15.79
CA ARG A 21 -30.94 30.93 15.48
C ARG A 21 -31.09 30.63 13.99
N GLN A 22 -31.84 31.44 13.25
CA GLN A 22 -31.99 31.28 11.80
C GLN A 22 -30.72 31.70 11.07
N ALA A 23 -29.92 32.62 11.63
CA ALA A 23 -28.63 32.97 11.09
C ALA A 23 -27.58 31.85 11.24
N LEU A 24 -27.77 30.93 12.21
CA LEU A 24 -26.88 29.78 12.35
C LEU A 24 -27.05 28.74 11.26
N VAL A 25 -28.22 28.65 10.61
CA VAL A 25 -28.45 27.69 9.53
C VAL A 25 -27.55 27.92 8.31
N PRO A 26 -27.52 29.15 7.74
CA PRO A 26 -26.59 29.41 6.64
C PRO A 26 -25.12 29.23 7.08
N VAL A 27 -24.77 29.57 8.32
CA VAL A 27 -23.42 29.32 8.84
C VAL A 27 -23.14 27.84 8.90
N ALA A 28 -24.06 27.02 9.39
CA ALA A 28 -23.90 25.55 9.43
C ALA A 28 -23.83 24.95 8.01
N VAL A 29 -24.66 25.46 7.08
CA VAL A 29 -24.60 25.04 5.68
C VAL A 29 -23.26 25.42 5.04
N VAL A 30 -22.80 26.66 5.23
CA VAL A 30 -21.49 27.09 4.73
C VAL A 30 -20.37 26.27 5.35
N ALA A 31 -20.38 26.06 6.66
CA ALA A 31 -19.38 25.23 7.34
C ALA A 31 -19.37 23.78 6.79
N THR A 32 -20.55 23.21 6.55
CA THR A 32 -20.66 21.86 5.95
C THR A 32 -20.14 21.84 4.50
N VAL A 33 -20.47 22.86 3.70
CA VAL A 33 -19.97 22.96 2.32
C VAL A 33 -18.45 23.16 2.32
N VAL A 34 -17.93 24.06 3.16
CA VAL A 34 -16.48 24.29 3.27
C VAL A 34 -15.74 23.04 3.73
N SER A 35 -16.31 22.30 4.70
CA SER A 35 -15.71 21.04 5.15
C SER A 35 -15.79 19.91 4.12
N ALA A 36 -16.72 19.99 3.16
CA ALA A 36 -16.83 19.03 2.06
C ALA A 36 -15.91 19.35 0.87
N VAL A 37 -15.37 20.58 0.76
CA VAL A 37 -14.49 20.98 -0.35
C VAL A 37 -13.25 20.10 -0.48
N PRO A 38 -12.51 19.77 0.61
CA PRO A 38 -11.38 18.84 0.51
C PRO A 38 -11.80 17.44 0.02
N ALA A 39 -12.95 16.94 0.49
CA ALA A 39 -13.49 15.66 0.06
C ALA A 39 -13.90 15.67 -1.43
N MET A 40 -14.44 16.78 -1.93
CA MET A 40 -14.75 16.94 -3.35
C MET A 40 -13.49 16.98 -4.21
N GLY A 41 -12.45 17.70 -3.78
CA GLY A 41 -11.15 17.68 -4.45
C GLY A 41 -10.47 16.31 -4.42
N ALA A 42 -10.63 15.58 -3.33
CA ALA A 42 -10.16 14.21 -3.21
C ALA A 42 -10.94 13.24 -4.12
N LEU A 43 -12.24 13.42 -4.28
CA LEU A 43 -13.08 12.67 -5.23
C LEU A 43 -12.70 12.93 -6.68
N GLU A 44 -12.47 14.18 -7.05
CA GLU A 44 -12.08 14.58 -8.41
C GLU A 44 -10.71 14.03 -8.77
N SER A 45 -9.74 14.13 -7.87
CA SER A 45 -8.39 13.63 -8.08
C SER A 45 -8.25 12.12 -7.89
N GLY A 46 -9.21 11.48 -7.20
CA GLY A 46 -9.12 10.08 -6.75
C GLY A 46 -8.02 9.82 -5.72
N ARG A 47 -7.36 10.85 -5.22
CA ARG A 47 -6.09 10.71 -4.45
C ARG A 47 -6.23 10.83 -2.94
N TRP A 48 -7.36 11.26 -2.41
CA TRP A 48 -7.67 11.28 -0.98
C TRP A 48 -6.49 11.66 -0.06
N ASP A 49 -5.86 12.83 -0.29
CA ASP A 49 -4.64 13.31 0.35
C ASP A 49 -3.33 12.57 -0.02
N VAL A 50 -3.34 11.69 -0.99
CA VAL A 50 -2.10 11.15 -1.55
C VAL A 50 -1.33 12.29 -2.23
N PRO A 51 -0.03 12.47 -1.97
CA PRO A 51 0.78 13.50 -2.59
C PRO A 51 0.64 13.52 -4.11
N ARG A 52 0.61 14.71 -4.72
CA ARG A 52 0.48 14.86 -6.19
C ARG A 52 1.75 14.44 -6.94
N GLY A 53 2.84 14.25 -6.24
CA GLY A 53 4.09 13.72 -6.79
C GLY A 53 4.11 12.21 -6.61
N ASP A 54 4.43 11.50 -7.66
CA ASP A 54 4.86 10.12 -7.57
C ASP A 54 6.34 10.13 -7.18
N PHE A 55 6.66 9.77 -5.94
CA PHE A 55 8.05 9.64 -5.48
C PHE A 55 8.85 8.72 -6.41
N ALA A 56 8.20 7.68 -6.90
CA ALA A 56 8.81 6.73 -7.81
C ALA A 56 9.27 7.41 -9.12
N SER A 57 8.52 8.40 -9.63
CA SER A 57 8.89 9.11 -10.86
C SER A 57 10.12 10.01 -10.71
N GLY A 58 10.46 10.40 -9.49
CA GLY A 58 11.65 11.20 -9.17
C GLY A 58 12.88 10.37 -8.82
N LEU A 59 12.75 9.06 -8.75
CA LEU A 59 13.81 8.12 -8.39
C LEU A 59 14.15 7.20 -9.59
N PRO A 60 15.37 6.70 -9.69
CA PRO A 60 15.80 5.82 -10.77
C PRO A 60 15.28 4.38 -10.58
N LEU A 61 14.00 4.23 -10.32
CA LEU A 61 13.37 2.94 -10.17
C LEU A 61 13.03 2.37 -11.55
N ALA A 62 13.32 1.09 -11.76
CA ALA A 62 13.00 0.43 -13.01
C ALA A 62 11.48 0.30 -13.19
N SER A 63 11.02 0.27 -14.43
CA SER A 63 9.65 -0.16 -14.73
C SER A 63 9.44 -1.60 -14.24
N PRO A 64 8.28 -1.92 -13.64
CA PRO A 64 7.98 -3.28 -13.21
C PRO A 64 7.90 -4.29 -14.36
N GLU A 65 7.67 -3.85 -15.60
CA GLU A 65 7.68 -4.68 -16.80
C GLU A 65 9.00 -4.52 -17.59
N PRO A 66 9.61 -5.59 -18.07
CA PRO A 66 9.17 -7.00 -18.08
C PRO A 66 9.58 -7.81 -16.85
N ASP A 67 10.37 -7.24 -15.92
CA ASP A 67 11.07 -7.99 -14.86
C ASP A 67 10.13 -8.48 -13.74
N GLY A 68 8.89 -8.02 -13.72
CA GLY A 68 7.91 -8.35 -12.69
C GLY A 68 7.70 -7.22 -11.67
N THR A 69 6.67 -7.36 -10.88
CA THR A 69 6.30 -6.42 -9.81
C THR A 69 7.22 -6.60 -8.62
N TYR A 70 7.64 -5.50 -8.02
CA TYR A 70 8.57 -5.49 -6.87
C TYR A 70 8.06 -4.60 -5.75
N ARG A 71 8.72 -4.65 -4.61
CA ARG A 71 8.48 -3.73 -3.49
C ARG A 71 9.68 -2.81 -3.30
N VAL A 72 9.40 -1.64 -2.75
CA VAL A 72 10.41 -0.67 -2.31
C VAL A 72 10.31 -0.54 -0.80
N LEU A 73 11.42 -0.74 -0.12
CA LEU A 73 11.57 -0.47 1.31
C LEU A 73 12.03 0.97 1.48
N TRP A 74 11.24 1.75 2.18
CA TRP A 74 11.53 3.13 2.54
C TRP A 74 11.99 3.20 3.99
N ILE A 75 13.04 3.95 4.27
CA ILE A 75 13.50 4.29 5.62
C ILE A 75 13.69 5.79 5.69
N ALA A 76 13.00 6.45 6.61
CA ALA A 76 12.99 7.91 6.72
C ALA A 76 12.47 8.37 8.09
N ASP A 77 12.50 9.68 8.31
CA ASP A 77 11.61 10.30 9.30
C ASP A 77 10.16 9.91 9.01
N PRO A 78 9.36 9.56 10.04
CA PRO A 78 7.96 9.17 9.84
C PRO A 78 7.13 10.16 9.02
N ALA A 79 7.45 11.47 9.07
CA ALA A 79 6.74 12.50 8.32
C ALA A 79 7.04 12.47 6.81
N PHE A 80 8.13 11.82 6.40
CA PHE A 80 8.56 11.76 5.00
C PHE A 80 8.14 10.47 4.29
N LEU A 81 7.70 9.48 5.04
CA LEU A 81 7.27 8.21 4.44
C LEU A 81 6.05 8.39 3.53
N PRO A 82 6.02 7.73 2.38
CA PRO A 82 4.90 7.81 1.43
C PRO A 82 3.60 7.18 1.96
N VAL A 83 3.73 6.29 2.94
CA VAL A 83 2.64 5.54 3.57
C VAL A 83 2.88 5.42 5.09
N VAL A 84 1.92 4.86 5.82
CA VAL A 84 2.09 4.62 7.27
C VAL A 84 3.24 3.66 7.50
N GLY A 85 4.22 4.10 8.27
CA GLY A 85 5.41 3.33 8.63
C GLY A 85 5.35 2.72 10.00
N ARG A 86 6.33 1.84 10.28
CA ARG A 86 6.64 1.25 11.59
C ARG A 86 7.98 1.78 12.09
N SER A 87 8.09 2.01 13.38
CA SER A 87 9.27 2.64 13.98
C SER A 87 10.49 1.72 13.95
N LEU A 88 11.65 2.30 13.65
CA LEU A 88 12.97 1.71 13.81
C LEU A 88 13.76 2.48 14.87
N PRO A 89 14.87 1.90 15.40
CA PRO A 89 15.80 2.61 16.27
C PRO A 89 16.31 3.91 15.63
N GLY A 90 16.66 4.89 16.46
CA GLY A 90 17.22 6.17 15.99
C GLY A 90 16.21 7.20 15.49
N GLY A 91 14.91 7.00 15.76
CA GLY A 91 13.87 7.99 15.44
C GLY A 91 13.36 7.95 14.00
N VAL A 92 13.79 6.99 13.22
CA VAL A 92 13.29 6.74 11.86
C VAL A 92 12.16 5.70 11.85
N ALA A 93 11.50 5.59 10.73
CA ALA A 93 10.52 4.55 10.47
C ALA A 93 10.74 3.93 9.09
N TRP A 94 10.18 2.75 8.88
CA TRP A 94 10.18 2.07 7.60
C TRP A 94 8.78 1.81 7.09
N ALA A 95 8.65 1.70 5.79
CA ALA A 95 7.43 1.28 5.11
C ALA A 95 7.78 0.57 3.81
N THR A 96 6.86 -0.23 3.30
CA THR A 96 7.00 -0.83 1.97
C THR A 96 5.91 -0.31 1.03
N THR A 97 6.24 -0.19 -0.24
CA THR A 97 5.28 0.14 -1.30
C THR A 97 5.46 -0.76 -2.51
N LEU A 98 4.37 -1.07 -3.19
CA LEU A 98 4.42 -1.85 -4.41
C LEU A 98 4.85 -0.96 -5.59
N ASP A 99 5.92 -1.35 -6.30
CA ASP A 99 6.54 -0.61 -7.43
C ASP A 99 6.82 0.87 -7.10
N GLY A 100 7.14 1.17 -5.85
CA GLY A 100 7.41 2.52 -5.37
C GLY A 100 6.19 3.41 -5.13
N ALA A 101 4.98 2.97 -5.46
CA ALA A 101 3.76 3.76 -5.30
C ALA A 101 2.91 3.25 -4.12
N GLY A 102 2.58 4.13 -3.18
CA GLY A 102 1.66 3.81 -2.10
C GLY A 102 0.23 3.61 -2.60
N LEU A 103 -0.41 2.53 -2.19
CA LEU A 103 -1.84 2.34 -2.39
C LEU A 103 -2.62 3.10 -1.31
N LEU A 104 -3.89 3.42 -1.59
CA LEU A 104 -4.74 4.12 -0.63
C LEU A 104 -4.85 3.37 0.71
N GLY A 105 -4.89 2.03 0.67
CA GLY A 105 -4.92 1.17 1.87
C GLY A 105 -3.68 1.33 2.73
N ASP A 106 -2.51 1.43 2.13
CA ASP A 106 -1.21 1.50 2.81
C ASP A 106 -1.04 2.79 3.64
N ARG A 107 -1.86 3.81 3.37
CA ARG A 107 -1.87 5.05 4.17
C ARG A 107 -2.57 4.90 5.52
N HIS A 108 -3.38 3.89 5.69
CA HIS A 108 -4.22 3.73 6.88
C HIS A 108 -3.96 2.42 7.61
N VAL A 109 -3.28 1.49 6.96
CA VAL A 109 -2.96 0.18 7.53
C VAL A 109 -1.45 -0.01 7.43
N PRO A 110 -0.74 -0.11 8.55
CA PRO A 110 0.70 -0.41 8.53
C PRO A 110 0.93 -1.82 7.98
N ALA A 111 2.19 -2.12 7.66
CA ALA A 111 2.62 -3.45 7.25
C ALA A 111 2.08 -4.54 8.19
N ASP A 112 1.77 -5.71 7.62
CA ASP A 112 1.36 -6.91 8.37
C ASP A 112 2.38 -7.24 9.46
N ALA A 113 1.94 -7.83 10.56
CA ALA A 113 2.82 -8.14 11.68
C ALA A 113 3.94 -9.11 11.27
N GLY A 114 3.61 -10.16 10.51
CA GLY A 114 4.61 -11.12 10.04
C GLY A 114 5.61 -10.51 9.06
N GLU A 115 5.16 -9.62 8.15
CA GLU A 115 6.08 -8.84 7.31
C GLU A 115 6.99 -7.95 8.16
N ALA A 116 6.41 -7.31 9.17
CA ALA A 116 7.15 -6.39 10.02
C ALA A 116 8.25 -7.10 10.79
N ASP A 117 7.94 -8.22 11.39
CA ASP A 117 8.92 -9.00 12.16
C ASP A 117 10.12 -9.39 11.28
N LEU A 118 9.88 -9.79 10.03
CA LEU A 118 10.94 -10.16 9.09
C LEU A 118 11.75 -8.95 8.61
N VAL A 119 11.11 -7.83 8.25
CA VAL A 119 11.82 -6.62 7.80
C VAL A 119 12.64 -6.03 8.92
N GLU A 120 12.06 -5.92 10.13
CA GLU A 120 12.76 -5.36 11.29
C GLU A 120 13.95 -6.22 11.70
N ALA A 121 13.79 -7.56 11.71
CA ALA A 121 14.88 -8.48 11.98
C ALA A 121 15.98 -8.39 10.91
N ALA A 122 15.62 -8.34 9.62
CA ALA A 122 16.57 -8.22 8.52
C ALA A 122 17.40 -6.93 8.61
N VAL A 123 16.74 -5.81 8.88
CA VAL A 123 17.41 -4.51 9.03
C VAL A 123 18.31 -4.52 10.28
N ALA A 124 17.85 -5.09 11.39
CA ALA A 124 18.64 -5.21 12.61
C ALA A 124 19.93 -6.04 12.38
N GLN A 125 19.83 -7.20 11.74
CA GLN A 125 20.98 -8.03 11.40
C GLN A 125 22.01 -7.30 10.52
N ALA A 126 21.54 -6.51 9.56
CA ALA A 126 22.45 -5.71 8.74
C ALA A 126 23.15 -4.61 9.56
N VAL A 127 22.40 -3.91 10.42
CA VAL A 127 22.92 -2.87 11.31
C VAL A 127 23.92 -3.43 12.34
N ASP A 128 23.67 -4.62 12.85
CA ASP A 128 24.53 -5.31 13.81
C ASP A 128 25.72 -6.00 13.13
N GLY A 129 25.80 -5.98 11.79
CA GLY A 129 26.88 -6.60 11.02
C GLY A 129 26.83 -8.14 11.01
N GLU A 130 25.67 -8.71 11.29
CA GLU A 130 25.47 -10.16 11.35
C GLU A 130 25.25 -10.78 9.97
N THR A 131 24.89 -9.98 8.96
CA THR A 131 24.81 -10.39 7.56
C THR A 131 25.52 -9.41 6.63
N ALA A 132 26.13 -9.94 5.57
CA ALA A 132 26.63 -9.19 4.42
C ALA A 132 25.77 -9.45 3.16
N ARG A 133 24.60 -10.08 3.31
CA ARG A 133 23.72 -10.54 2.22
C ARG A 133 22.25 -10.20 2.47
N LEU A 134 22.02 -9.01 3.00
CA LEU A 134 20.68 -8.50 3.26
C LEU A 134 19.76 -8.60 2.02
N GLY A 135 20.32 -8.39 0.82
CA GLY A 135 19.55 -8.47 -0.42
C GLY A 135 18.87 -9.82 -0.63
N ARG A 136 19.50 -10.94 -0.21
CA ARG A 136 18.86 -12.27 -0.28
C ARG A 136 17.66 -12.39 0.64
N VAL A 137 17.77 -11.87 1.84
CA VAL A 137 16.63 -11.83 2.78
C VAL A 137 15.51 -10.99 2.21
N LEU A 138 15.84 -9.79 1.73
CA LEU A 138 14.88 -8.89 1.10
C LEU A 138 14.26 -9.46 -0.19
N ALA A 139 14.95 -10.34 -0.90
CA ALA A 139 14.41 -11.06 -2.06
C ALA A 139 13.20 -11.92 -1.67
N GLY A 140 13.26 -12.61 -0.51
CA GLY A 140 12.15 -13.36 0.06
C GLY A 140 10.91 -12.52 0.36
N LEU A 141 11.08 -11.21 0.50
CA LEU A 141 10.01 -10.24 0.73
C LEU A 141 9.59 -9.48 -0.54
N GLY A 142 10.16 -9.82 -1.69
CA GLY A 142 9.91 -9.15 -2.98
C GLY A 142 10.49 -7.74 -3.06
N ILE A 143 11.47 -7.38 -2.20
CA ILE A 143 12.04 -6.04 -2.12
C ILE A 143 13.20 -5.92 -3.10
N ARG A 144 13.04 -5.02 -4.09
CA ARG A 144 14.07 -4.68 -5.08
C ARG A 144 14.88 -3.45 -4.68
N TYR A 145 14.24 -2.43 -4.15
CA TYR A 145 14.92 -1.20 -3.80
C TYR A 145 14.81 -0.89 -2.32
N VAL A 146 15.92 -0.39 -1.74
CA VAL A 146 15.94 0.23 -0.42
C VAL A 146 16.22 1.71 -0.61
N VAL A 147 15.38 2.56 -0.06
CA VAL A 147 15.47 4.02 -0.18
C VAL A 147 15.59 4.64 1.20
N LEU A 148 16.72 5.30 1.45
CA LEU A 148 16.90 6.20 2.58
C LEU A 148 16.48 7.60 2.14
N LEU A 149 15.40 8.13 2.70
CA LEU A 149 14.82 9.39 2.29
C LEU A 149 15.08 10.46 3.34
N GLU A 150 15.82 11.50 2.97
CA GLU A 150 16.20 12.60 3.84
C GLU A 150 15.34 13.84 3.67
N ARG A 151 14.62 13.95 2.55
CA ARG A 151 13.73 15.08 2.22
C ARG A 151 12.61 14.65 1.29
N LEU A 152 11.51 15.39 1.30
CA LEU A 152 10.37 15.14 0.42
C LEU A 152 10.62 15.51 -1.04
N ALA A 153 11.61 16.38 -1.32
CA ALA A 153 11.93 16.79 -2.68
C ALA A 153 13.38 17.26 -2.75
N PRO A 154 14.06 17.18 -3.92
CA PRO A 154 15.37 17.76 -4.12
C PRO A 154 15.29 19.29 -4.19
N ALA A 155 16.44 19.96 -4.03
CA ALA A 155 16.56 21.38 -4.33
C ALA A 155 16.19 21.65 -5.82
N PRO A 156 15.52 22.75 -6.16
CA PRO A 156 15.15 23.88 -5.30
C PRO A 156 13.77 23.75 -4.62
N PHE A 157 13.11 22.58 -4.72
CA PHE A 157 11.73 22.37 -4.24
C PHE A 157 11.65 22.17 -2.72
N SER A 158 12.74 21.81 -2.07
CA SER A 158 12.93 21.88 -0.62
C SER A 158 14.29 22.47 -0.28
N ALA A 159 14.37 23.20 0.83
CA ALA A 159 15.64 23.74 1.29
C ALA A 159 16.51 22.65 1.96
N PRO A 160 17.85 22.79 1.94
CA PRO A 160 18.72 21.84 2.63
C PRO A 160 18.45 21.72 4.13
N GLU A 161 17.98 22.80 4.76
CA GLU A 161 17.59 22.87 6.18
C GLU A 161 16.33 22.06 6.51
N ASP A 162 15.54 21.68 5.50
CA ASP A 162 14.37 20.80 5.67
C ASP A 162 14.75 19.32 5.69
N ALA A 163 16.05 19.01 5.52
CA ALA A 163 16.52 17.63 5.57
C ALA A 163 16.50 17.10 7.01
N VAL A 164 16.02 15.88 7.17
CA VAL A 164 16.19 15.10 8.39
C VAL A 164 17.11 13.93 8.04
N GLU A 165 18.32 13.96 8.60
CA GLU A 165 19.30 12.92 8.32
C GLU A 165 18.82 11.57 8.86
N VAL A 166 18.85 10.56 8.00
CA VAL A 166 18.74 9.17 8.43
C VAL A 166 20.02 8.81 9.17
N PRO A 167 19.97 8.17 10.37
CA PRO A 167 21.17 7.80 11.08
C PRO A 167 22.18 7.04 10.20
N ALA A 168 23.44 7.47 10.24
CA ALA A 168 24.50 6.94 9.37
C ALA A 168 24.64 5.42 9.45
N VAL A 169 24.29 4.83 10.59
CA VAL A 169 24.34 3.37 10.81
C VAL A 169 23.56 2.60 9.75
N TYR A 170 22.44 3.14 9.23
CA TYR A 170 21.69 2.48 8.17
C TYR A 170 22.37 2.57 6.82
N ALA A 171 22.91 3.77 6.48
CA ALA A 171 23.63 3.96 5.24
C ALA A 171 24.90 3.11 5.18
N ASP A 172 25.64 3.04 6.30
CA ASP A 172 26.85 2.24 6.43
C ASP A 172 26.51 0.75 6.33
N ALA A 173 25.48 0.28 7.08
CA ALA A 173 25.05 -1.10 7.06
C ALA A 173 24.64 -1.57 5.65
N PHE A 174 23.98 -0.71 4.86
CA PHE A 174 23.55 -1.05 3.50
C PHE A 174 24.69 -0.95 2.48
N ALA A 175 25.65 -0.05 2.70
CA ALA A 175 26.82 0.05 1.86
C ALA A 175 27.75 -1.17 2.00
N ASP A 176 27.76 -1.81 3.16
CA ASP A 176 28.57 -3.00 3.45
C ASP A 176 27.98 -4.31 2.89
N GLN A 177 26.76 -4.28 2.32
CA GLN A 177 26.12 -5.47 1.76
C GLN A 177 26.68 -5.80 0.36
N LEU A 178 26.98 -7.07 0.13
CA LEU A 178 27.53 -7.59 -1.13
C LEU A 178 26.49 -7.61 -2.28
N ASP A 179 25.22 -7.65 -1.94
CA ASP A 179 24.09 -7.81 -2.85
C ASP A 179 23.21 -6.57 -2.95
N LEU A 180 23.55 -5.49 -2.24
CA LEU A 180 22.96 -4.18 -2.41
C LEU A 180 23.95 -3.25 -3.15
N ARG A 181 23.48 -2.67 -4.23
CA ARG A 181 24.27 -1.73 -5.02
C ARG A 181 23.70 -0.32 -4.92
N ARG A 182 24.47 0.62 -4.38
CA ARG A 182 24.09 2.01 -4.37
C ARG A 182 23.95 2.53 -5.80
N ILE A 183 22.85 3.20 -6.12
CA ILE A 183 22.62 3.85 -7.41
C ILE A 183 23.22 5.26 -7.32
N GLU A 184 24.18 5.54 -8.18
CA GLU A 184 24.80 6.86 -8.27
C GLU A 184 23.92 7.84 -9.06
N GLY A 185 24.10 9.14 -8.83
CA GLY A 185 23.40 10.20 -9.57
C GLY A 185 21.94 10.41 -9.15
N VAL A 186 21.52 9.81 -8.06
CA VAL A 186 20.23 10.12 -7.43
C VAL A 186 20.28 11.56 -6.90
N ASN A 187 19.12 12.21 -6.86
CA ASN A 187 19.04 13.54 -6.27
C ASN A 187 19.43 13.54 -4.78
N SER A 188 19.81 14.70 -4.25
CA SER A 188 20.27 14.85 -2.87
C SER A 188 19.19 14.66 -1.78
N ALA A 189 17.99 14.24 -2.15
CA ALA A 189 16.91 13.98 -1.20
C ALA A 189 16.86 12.53 -0.75
N ALA A 190 17.53 11.62 -1.46
CA ALA A 190 17.46 10.19 -1.18
C ALA A 190 18.76 9.46 -1.54
N GLN A 191 19.03 8.39 -0.83
CA GLN A 191 20.01 7.36 -1.23
C GLN A 191 19.23 6.12 -1.63
N VAL A 192 19.54 5.55 -2.78
CA VAL A 192 18.83 4.38 -3.33
C VAL A 192 19.81 3.24 -3.50
N TYR A 193 19.43 2.08 -2.99
CA TYR A 193 20.15 0.82 -3.14
C TYR A 193 19.30 -0.15 -3.97
N ASP A 194 19.90 -0.72 -5.00
CA ASP A 194 19.31 -1.76 -5.86
C ASP A 194 19.71 -3.13 -5.32
N ASN A 195 18.76 -3.94 -4.98
CA ASN A 195 18.99 -5.33 -4.60
C ASN A 195 19.25 -6.15 -5.86
N THR A 196 20.49 -6.53 -6.09
CA THR A 196 20.94 -7.22 -7.31
C THR A 196 20.45 -8.67 -7.40
N VAL A 197 19.90 -9.19 -6.29
CA VAL A 197 19.43 -10.58 -6.16
C VAL A 197 17.92 -10.66 -5.84
N TRP A 198 17.18 -9.59 -6.10
CA TRP A 198 15.76 -9.51 -5.81
C TRP A 198 14.91 -10.57 -6.52
N ALA A 199 13.74 -10.84 -6.00
CA ALA A 199 12.70 -11.62 -6.66
C ALA A 199 11.41 -10.81 -6.79
N SER A 200 10.55 -11.18 -7.73
CA SER A 200 9.24 -10.56 -7.89
C SER A 200 8.34 -10.85 -6.67
N VAL A 201 7.42 -9.93 -6.36
CA VAL A 201 6.38 -10.18 -5.34
C VAL A 201 5.47 -11.36 -5.68
N ARG A 202 5.48 -11.80 -6.93
CA ARG A 202 4.80 -13.00 -7.41
C ARG A 202 5.81 -13.81 -8.20
N ALA A 203 6.53 -14.66 -7.50
CA ALA A 203 7.65 -15.40 -8.04
C ALA A 203 7.36 -16.90 -8.11
N ALA A 204 7.83 -17.53 -9.19
CA ALA A 204 7.95 -18.99 -9.21
C ALA A 204 9.08 -19.41 -8.28
N VAL A 205 8.78 -20.31 -7.36
CA VAL A 205 9.74 -20.84 -6.40
C VAL A 205 9.76 -22.37 -6.45
N VAL A 206 10.82 -22.96 -5.93
CA VAL A 206 10.92 -24.42 -5.83
C VAL A 206 9.93 -24.96 -4.81
N THR A 207 9.46 -26.16 -5.02
CA THR A 207 8.57 -26.85 -4.10
C THR A 207 9.18 -26.94 -2.70
N GLY A 208 8.37 -26.59 -1.69
CA GLY A 208 8.82 -26.55 -0.30
C GLY A 208 9.73 -25.37 0.03
N PHE A 209 9.66 -24.29 -0.72
CA PHE A 209 10.47 -23.08 -0.50
C PHE A 209 10.41 -22.57 0.95
N ASP A 210 9.25 -22.57 1.56
CA ASP A 210 9.01 -22.09 2.92
C ASP A 210 9.08 -23.15 4.02
N ASP A 211 9.40 -24.40 3.68
CA ASP A 211 9.54 -25.48 4.64
C ASP A 211 10.74 -25.22 5.58
N GLY A 212 10.48 -25.09 6.89
CA GLY A 212 11.51 -24.83 7.89
C GLY A 212 12.14 -23.43 7.79
N VAL A 213 11.40 -22.44 7.34
CA VAL A 213 11.74 -21.01 7.49
C VAL A 213 11.17 -20.54 8.81
N ASP A 214 12.01 -20.55 9.84
CA ASP A 214 11.64 -20.12 11.19
C ASP A 214 12.14 -18.70 11.50
N ASP A 215 13.17 -18.24 10.80
CA ASP A 215 13.75 -16.90 10.98
C ASP A 215 14.31 -16.29 9.68
N VAL A 216 14.92 -15.12 9.82
CA VAL A 216 15.47 -14.33 8.69
C VAL A 216 16.71 -14.99 8.07
N PHE A 217 17.50 -15.73 8.85
CA PHE A 217 18.67 -16.44 8.34
C PHE A 217 18.29 -17.58 7.41
N ASP A 218 17.17 -18.24 7.67
CA ASP A 218 16.66 -19.28 6.80
C ASP A 218 16.34 -18.72 5.41
N LEU A 219 15.80 -17.49 5.34
CA LEU A 219 15.54 -16.80 4.06
C LEU A 219 16.83 -16.52 3.27
N GLU A 220 17.93 -16.18 3.93
CA GLU A 220 19.22 -15.95 3.27
C GLU A 220 19.70 -17.17 2.51
N LEU A 221 19.38 -18.37 3.00
CA LEU A 221 19.82 -19.64 2.44
C LEU A 221 18.91 -20.16 1.31
N ARG A 222 17.72 -19.56 1.13
CA ARG A 222 16.73 -20.05 0.15
C ARG A 222 17.04 -19.63 -1.28
N PRO A 223 16.84 -20.51 -2.26
CA PRO A 223 17.12 -20.23 -3.66
C PRO A 223 15.97 -19.43 -4.32
N ILE A 224 15.62 -18.28 -3.78
CA ILE A 224 14.59 -17.42 -4.37
C ILE A 224 15.17 -16.42 -5.36
N THR A 225 16.47 -16.13 -5.22
CA THR A 225 17.18 -15.18 -6.07
C THR A 225 17.03 -15.50 -7.55
N GLY A 226 16.60 -14.52 -8.34
CA GLY A 226 16.41 -14.66 -9.77
C GLY A 226 15.18 -15.47 -10.17
N SER A 227 14.27 -15.75 -9.23
CA SER A 227 13.00 -16.38 -9.54
C SER A 227 12.19 -15.51 -10.50
N ALA A 228 11.70 -16.14 -11.58
CA ALA A 228 10.93 -15.43 -12.59
C ALA A 228 9.65 -14.84 -12.01
N GLY A 229 9.35 -13.59 -12.34
CA GLY A 229 8.05 -12.99 -12.07
C GLY A 229 7.00 -13.62 -12.98
N VAL A 230 6.02 -14.30 -12.41
CA VAL A 230 5.04 -15.08 -13.18
C VAL A 230 3.73 -14.35 -13.47
N LEU A 231 3.43 -13.32 -12.70
CA LEU A 231 2.16 -12.58 -12.75
C LEU A 231 2.47 -11.08 -12.69
N PRO A 232 2.97 -10.48 -13.79
CA PRO A 232 3.34 -9.06 -13.82
C PRO A 232 2.10 -8.16 -13.77
N GLY A 233 2.27 -6.93 -13.27
CA GLY A 233 1.23 -5.91 -13.27
C GLY A 233 0.54 -5.69 -11.93
N ARG A 234 -0.48 -4.84 -11.96
CA ARG A 234 -1.27 -4.40 -10.80
C ARG A 234 -2.76 -4.55 -11.08
N GLY A 235 -3.54 -4.73 -10.03
CA GLY A 235 -4.99 -4.74 -10.15
C GLY A 235 -5.64 -5.89 -9.40
N ALA A 236 -6.94 -5.99 -9.57
CA ALA A 236 -7.76 -7.05 -8.97
C ALA A 236 -7.81 -8.33 -9.83
N SER A 237 -7.27 -8.28 -11.05
CA SER A 237 -7.08 -9.44 -11.93
C SER A 237 -5.77 -9.22 -12.70
N ILE A 238 -4.92 -10.24 -12.70
CA ILE A 238 -3.58 -10.22 -13.27
C ILE A 238 -3.37 -11.56 -13.96
N ASP A 239 -2.99 -11.53 -15.22
CA ASP A 239 -2.74 -12.72 -16.01
C ASP A 239 -1.24 -12.92 -16.23
N GLY A 240 -0.81 -14.17 -16.43
CA GLY A 240 0.58 -14.52 -16.64
C GLY A 240 0.79 -15.98 -16.97
N LEU A 241 2.04 -16.43 -16.87
CA LEU A 241 2.43 -17.82 -17.12
C LEU A 241 3.13 -18.37 -15.90
N VAL A 242 2.71 -19.55 -15.45
CA VAL A 242 3.35 -20.28 -14.35
C VAL A 242 4.13 -21.45 -14.94
N PRO A 243 5.43 -21.59 -14.60
CA PRO A 243 6.24 -22.73 -15.01
C PRO A 243 5.70 -24.05 -14.46
N SER A 244 5.96 -25.14 -15.18
CA SER A 244 5.67 -26.49 -14.65
C SER A 244 6.51 -26.79 -13.41
N GLU A 245 5.93 -27.53 -12.46
CA GLU A 245 6.61 -27.96 -11.24
C GLU A 245 7.10 -26.82 -10.33
N ALA A 246 6.54 -25.61 -10.47
CA ALA A 246 6.83 -24.47 -9.62
C ALA A 246 5.67 -24.18 -8.67
N GLU A 247 5.97 -23.79 -7.45
CA GLU A 247 5.05 -23.11 -6.57
C GLU A 247 5.07 -21.61 -6.86
N VAL A 248 3.99 -20.89 -6.55
CA VAL A 248 3.92 -19.44 -6.73
C VAL A 248 3.87 -18.76 -5.38
N LEU A 249 5.00 -18.17 -5.00
CA LEU A 249 5.09 -17.33 -3.80
C LEU A 249 4.50 -15.94 -4.11
N VAL A 250 3.58 -15.50 -3.27
CA VAL A 250 2.96 -14.18 -3.35
C VAL A 250 3.24 -13.42 -2.05
N THR A 251 4.18 -12.49 -2.11
CA THR A 251 4.60 -11.64 -0.98
C THR A 251 3.75 -10.38 -0.92
N GLN A 252 2.45 -10.56 -0.85
CA GLN A 252 1.46 -9.53 -0.58
C GLN A 252 0.63 -9.97 0.61
N THR A 253 0.01 -9.00 1.31
CA THR A 253 -0.86 -9.31 2.45
C THR A 253 -1.84 -10.43 2.09
N SER A 254 -1.83 -11.48 2.89
CA SER A 254 -2.61 -12.68 2.71
C SER A 254 -4.09 -12.43 2.98
N ALA A 255 -4.81 -11.83 2.03
CA ALA A 255 -6.26 -11.69 2.10
C ALA A 255 -6.95 -12.93 1.52
N ASP A 256 -7.98 -13.44 2.20
CA ASP A 256 -8.72 -14.65 1.79
C ASP A 256 -9.42 -14.57 0.44
N GLY A 257 -9.51 -13.36 -0.14
CA GLY A 257 -10.14 -13.13 -1.43
C GLY A 257 -9.25 -13.43 -2.64
N TRP A 258 -7.94 -13.56 -2.47
CA TRP A 258 -7.03 -13.83 -3.58
C TRP A 258 -7.07 -15.29 -4.01
N ARG A 259 -7.14 -15.52 -5.31
CA ARG A 259 -7.19 -16.85 -5.94
C ARG A 259 -6.25 -16.88 -7.14
N LEU A 260 -5.53 -17.97 -7.27
CA LEU A 260 -4.75 -18.32 -8.44
C LEU A 260 -5.45 -19.47 -9.16
N GLU A 261 -5.71 -19.29 -10.44
CA GLU A 261 -6.18 -20.34 -11.35
C GLU A 261 -5.12 -20.54 -12.43
N VAL A 262 -4.75 -21.78 -12.70
CA VAL A 262 -3.81 -22.16 -13.75
C VAL A 262 -4.51 -23.13 -14.68
N GLU A 263 -4.55 -22.84 -15.98
CA GLU A 263 -5.33 -23.60 -16.99
C GLU A 263 -6.81 -23.76 -16.60
N GLY A 264 -7.37 -22.77 -15.86
CA GLY A 264 -8.74 -22.80 -15.35
C GLY A 264 -8.97 -23.67 -14.11
N GLU A 265 -7.93 -24.26 -13.55
CA GLU A 265 -7.99 -25.01 -12.30
C GLU A 265 -7.46 -24.18 -11.13
N ALA A 266 -8.21 -24.15 -10.02
CA ALA A 266 -7.83 -23.37 -8.84
C ALA A 266 -6.65 -24.01 -8.12
N ALA A 267 -5.57 -23.26 -7.93
CA ALA A 267 -4.42 -23.69 -7.17
C ALA A 267 -4.69 -23.63 -5.65
N PRO A 268 -4.44 -24.71 -4.90
CA PRO A 268 -4.50 -24.66 -3.45
C PRO A 268 -3.57 -23.59 -2.89
N ARG A 269 -4.01 -22.90 -1.84
CA ARG A 269 -3.26 -21.87 -1.16
C ARG A 269 -2.80 -22.34 0.21
N ARG A 270 -1.57 -22.01 0.57
CA ARG A 270 -0.99 -22.18 1.90
C ARG A 270 -0.45 -20.84 2.39
N GLU A 271 -0.54 -20.57 3.68
CA GLU A 271 0.15 -19.45 4.30
C GLU A 271 1.65 -19.73 4.34
N SER A 272 2.46 -18.69 4.12
CA SER A 272 3.92 -18.75 4.09
C SER A 272 4.48 -17.52 4.79
N LEU A 273 5.64 -17.67 5.45
CA LEU A 273 6.36 -16.57 6.12
C LEU A 273 5.52 -15.78 7.13
N GLY A 274 4.44 -16.37 7.68
CA GLY A 274 3.53 -15.74 8.63
C GLY A 274 2.65 -14.62 8.09
N TRP A 275 2.75 -14.27 6.80
CA TRP A 275 1.98 -13.19 6.16
C TRP A 275 1.79 -13.32 4.65
N ALA A 276 2.68 -14.03 3.97
CA ALA A 276 2.63 -14.28 2.53
C ALA A 276 1.76 -15.50 2.19
N SER A 277 1.62 -15.80 0.93
CA SER A 277 0.91 -17.00 0.47
C SER A 277 1.72 -17.75 -0.57
N VAL A 278 1.71 -19.08 -0.49
CA VAL A 278 2.20 -19.97 -1.54
C VAL A 278 1.03 -20.68 -2.18
N TYR A 279 0.98 -20.66 -3.49
CA TYR A 279 0.00 -21.39 -4.30
C TYR A 279 0.67 -22.60 -4.94
N LEU A 280 -0.04 -23.73 -4.94
CA LEU A 280 0.43 -25.05 -5.32
C LEU A 280 -0.33 -25.50 -6.59
N PRO A 281 -0.01 -24.97 -7.79
CA PRO A 281 -0.67 -25.40 -9.02
C PRO A 281 -0.33 -26.85 -9.35
N ALA A 282 -1.30 -27.60 -9.86
CA ALA A 282 -1.10 -28.99 -10.27
C ALA A 282 -0.27 -29.13 -11.56
N ALA A 283 -0.27 -28.07 -12.38
CA ALA A 283 0.49 -27.99 -13.64
C ALA A 283 0.92 -26.56 -13.91
N GLY A 284 1.87 -26.37 -14.78
CA GLY A 284 2.19 -25.04 -15.35
C GLY A 284 1.27 -24.70 -16.51
N GLY A 285 1.18 -23.42 -16.84
CA GLY A 285 0.37 -22.94 -17.97
C GLY A 285 -0.07 -21.50 -17.82
N GLU A 286 -1.10 -21.12 -18.57
CA GLU A 286 -1.74 -19.80 -18.44
C GLU A 286 -2.39 -19.66 -17.08
N ALA A 287 -2.12 -18.56 -16.42
CA ALA A 287 -2.56 -18.32 -15.06
C ALA A 287 -3.28 -16.98 -14.91
N SER A 288 -4.33 -16.98 -14.11
CA SER A 288 -5.04 -15.77 -13.70
C SER A 288 -5.05 -15.66 -12.18
N PHE A 289 -4.56 -14.52 -11.68
CA PHE A 289 -4.54 -14.20 -10.26
C PHE A 289 -5.56 -13.10 -10.01
N SER A 290 -6.62 -13.40 -9.27
CA SER A 290 -7.75 -12.51 -9.12
C SER A 290 -8.21 -12.37 -7.67
N TYR A 291 -8.78 -11.20 -7.35
CA TYR A 291 -9.37 -10.93 -6.03
C TYR A 291 -10.90 -11.05 -6.08
N ALA A 292 -11.42 -12.05 -5.43
CA ALA A 292 -12.86 -12.23 -5.26
C ALA A 292 -13.34 -11.48 -4.02
N ALA A 293 -13.95 -10.31 -4.23
CA ALA A 293 -14.53 -9.54 -3.13
C ALA A 293 -15.68 -10.34 -2.48
N PRO A 294 -15.78 -10.39 -1.14
CA PRO A 294 -16.84 -11.11 -0.47
C PRO A 294 -18.20 -10.54 -0.84
N TRP A 295 -19.17 -11.40 -1.09
CA TRP A 295 -20.51 -11.05 -1.58
C TRP A 295 -21.26 -10.02 -0.69
N TRP A 296 -21.05 -10.06 0.62
CA TRP A 296 -21.65 -9.12 1.55
C TRP A 296 -21.20 -7.67 1.30
N ARG A 297 -19.99 -7.45 0.77
CA ARG A 297 -19.48 -6.12 0.39
C ARG A 297 -20.29 -5.55 -0.77
N GLN A 298 -20.59 -6.37 -1.77
CA GLN A 298 -21.46 -5.97 -2.89
C GLN A 298 -22.87 -5.67 -2.40
N PHE A 299 -23.39 -6.51 -1.51
CA PHE A 299 -24.68 -6.28 -0.88
C PHE A 299 -24.71 -4.97 -0.08
N ALA A 300 -23.68 -4.68 0.71
CA ALA A 300 -23.58 -3.44 1.48
C ALA A 300 -23.54 -2.20 0.56
N LEU A 301 -22.83 -2.26 -0.57
CA LEU A 301 -22.80 -1.18 -1.55
C LEU A 301 -24.19 -0.95 -2.17
N VAL A 302 -24.90 -2.02 -2.56
CA VAL A 302 -26.26 -1.92 -3.09
C VAL A 302 -27.21 -1.36 -2.04
N ALA A 303 -27.12 -1.82 -0.79
CA ALA A 303 -27.92 -1.30 0.31
C ALA A 303 -27.68 0.21 0.55
N GLN A 304 -26.43 0.65 0.51
CA GLN A 304 -26.08 2.08 0.59
C GLN A 304 -26.71 2.88 -0.55
N LEU A 305 -26.62 2.39 -1.78
CA LEU A 305 -27.21 3.08 -2.94
C LEU A 305 -28.74 3.17 -2.83
N VAL A 306 -29.39 2.12 -2.34
CA VAL A 306 -30.84 2.10 -2.09
C VAL A 306 -31.21 3.14 -1.02
N VAL A 307 -30.47 3.19 0.09
CA VAL A 307 -30.72 4.17 1.17
C VAL A 307 -30.53 5.60 0.65
N LEU A 308 -29.46 5.86 -0.10
CA LEU A 308 -29.24 7.16 -0.73
C LEU A 308 -30.35 7.53 -1.72
N GLY A 309 -30.77 6.59 -2.56
CA GLY A 309 -31.87 6.78 -3.49
C GLY A 309 -33.20 7.11 -2.79
N LEU A 310 -33.54 6.39 -1.72
CA LEU A 310 -34.71 6.65 -0.90
C LEU A 310 -34.64 8.03 -0.23
N ALA A 311 -33.49 8.38 0.34
CA ALA A 311 -33.27 9.70 0.95
C ALA A 311 -33.45 10.82 -0.08
N MET A 312 -32.94 10.65 -1.29
CA MET A 312 -33.08 11.59 -2.40
C MET A 312 -34.54 11.73 -2.85
N VAL A 313 -35.28 10.61 -2.99
CA VAL A 313 -36.71 10.62 -3.32
C VAL A 313 -37.53 11.35 -2.25
N VAL A 314 -37.27 11.07 -0.98
CA VAL A 314 -37.96 11.76 0.13
C VAL A 314 -37.65 13.25 0.11
N TRP A 315 -36.40 13.64 -0.13
CA TRP A 315 -35.97 15.03 -0.24
C TRP A 315 -36.64 15.75 -1.41
N LEU A 316 -36.67 15.15 -2.60
CA LEU A 316 -37.33 15.68 -3.79
C LEU A 316 -38.85 15.84 -3.59
N ARG A 317 -39.51 14.83 -3.00
CA ARG A 317 -40.94 14.93 -2.66
C ARG A 317 -41.22 16.12 -1.72
N ARG A 318 -40.39 16.31 -0.70
CA ARG A 318 -40.53 17.47 0.22
C ARG A 318 -40.37 18.81 -0.50
N LEU A 319 -39.44 18.92 -1.46
CA LEU A 319 -39.24 20.12 -2.29
C LEU A 319 -40.48 20.44 -3.15
N VAL A 320 -41.02 19.43 -3.85
CA VAL A 320 -42.19 19.59 -4.71
C VAL A 320 -43.41 19.99 -3.89
N TRP A 321 -43.65 19.37 -2.72
CA TRP A 321 -44.79 19.70 -1.86
C TRP A 321 -44.68 21.13 -1.25
N ARG A 322 -43.49 21.64 -1.03
CA ARG A 322 -43.28 23.01 -0.57
C ARG A 322 -43.52 24.03 -1.68
N GLY A 323 -43.18 23.69 -2.94
CA GLY A 323 -43.46 24.53 -4.10
C GLY A 323 -44.96 24.65 -4.46
N ALA A 324 -45.72 23.59 -4.23
CA ALA A 324 -47.18 23.53 -4.53
C ALA A 324 -48.09 24.26 -3.49
N ARG A 325 -47.51 24.72 -2.36
CA ARG A 325 -48.25 25.44 -1.31
C ARG A 325 -47.94 26.96 -1.29
N ARG A 326 -47.20 27.44 -2.27
CA ARG A 326 -47.03 28.87 -2.56
C ARG A 326 -47.85 29.25 -3.79
#